data_9eb5a1f3d707d825e266494cf3d36a8e
#
_entry.id   9eb5a1f3d707d825e266494cf3d36a8e
#
_cell.length_a   1.000
_cell.length_b   1.000
_cell.length_c   1.000
_cell.angle_alpha   90.00
_cell.angle_beta   90.00
_cell.angle_gamma   90.00
#
_symmetry.space_group_name_H-M   'P 1'
#
loop_
_entity.id
_entity.type
_entity.pdbx_description
1 polymer ?
#
loop_
_entity_poly.entity_id
_entity_poly.type
_entity_poly.pdbx_seq_one_letter_code
_entity_poly.pdbx_strand_id
1 'polypeptide(L)'
;MRAIPQRVQLGLVAASYAAVVSFSAILVIERYLQYARHPADVAASSGMYAFGDLLLELFIAGALLVPTLLLILVIRKSEAAYTIYSKVLLAISLSAPLSFGLLCIPTVSSGPGLLGFLCLYRLEVSPFTLAAAGFSRGAARFQTPKRLTLFALLAEGLTLVAVVSGFAFSVLGHHH
;
A
#
# COMPACT_ATOMS: atom_id res chain seq x y z
N MET A 1 2.52 5.92 -36.64
CA MET A 1 3.11 6.30 -35.34
C MET A 1 4.17 5.29 -34.97
N ARG A 2 5.45 5.69 -34.79
CA ARG A 2 6.54 4.78 -34.38
C ARG A 2 6.30 4.36 -32.92
N ALA A 3 6.30 3.06 -32.65
CA ALA A 3 6.17 2.56 -31.28
C ALA A 3 7.42 2.95 -30.47
N ILE A 4 7.23 3.52 -29.28
CA ILE A 4 8.31 3.91 -28.38
C ILE A 4 9.06 2.64 -27.95
N PRO A 5 10.41 2.60 -28.04
CA PRO A 5 11.20 1.45 -27.62
C PRO A 5 10.93 1.07 -26.15
N GLN A 6 10.90 -0.23 -25.83
CA GLN A 6 10.59 -0.70 -24.48
C GLN A 6 11.55 -0.14 -23.43
N ARG A 7 12.82 0.06 -23.78
CA ARG A 7 13.83 0.66 -22.87
C ARG A 7 13.44 2.09 -22.46
N VAL A 8 12.90 2.89 -23.38
CA VAL A 8 12.45 4.25 -23.09
C VAL A 8 11.20 4.21 -22.21
N GLN A 9 10.28 3.28 -22.45
CA GLN A 9 9.09 3.10 -21.60
C GLN A 9 9.48 2.73 -20.16
N LEU A 10 10.43 1.81 -19.97
CA LEU A 10 10.95 1.45 -18.65
C LEU A 10 11.69 2.63 -17.99
N GLY A 11 12.45 3.41 -18.77
CA GLY A 11 13.10 4.64 -18.28
C GLY A 11 12.08 5.66 -17.75
N LEU A 12 10.98 5.87 -18.47
CA LEU A 12 9.88 6.75 -18.02
C LEU A 12 9.21 6.24 -16.73
N VAL A 13 9.00 4.92 -16.61
CA VAL A 13 8.48 4.32 -15.38
C VAL A 13 9.44 4.52 -14.22
N ALA A 14 10.73 4.27 -14.42
CA ALA A 14 11.75 4.49 -13.39
C ALA A 14 11.83 5.96 -12.97
N ALA A 15 11.79 6.89 -13.93
CA ALA A 15 11.76 8.33 -13.66
C ALA A 15 10.49 8.73 -12.88
N SER A 16 9.33 8.17 -13.20
CA SER A 16 8.09 8.45 -12.46
C SER A 16 8.12 7.92 -11.03
N TYR A 17 8.69 6.72 -10.78
CA TYR A 17 8.94 6.24 -9.42
C TYR A 17 9.91 7.16 -8.66
N ALA A 18 11.03 7.53 -9.29
CA ALA A 18 12.00 8.43 -8.67
C ALA A 18 11.38 9.78 -8.30
N ALA A 19 10.56 10.35 -9.18
CA ALA A 19 9.86 11.61 -8.93
C ALA A 19 8.89 11.49 -7.73
N VAL A 20 8.05 10.42 -7.70
CA VAL A 20 7.10 10.20 -6.60
C VAL A 20 7.84 9.97 -5.29
N VAL A 21 8.87 9.13 -5.27
CA VAL A 21 9.66 8.83 -4.06
C VAL A 21 10.37 10.09 -3.55
N SER A 22 11.00 10.88 -4.44
CA SER A 22 11.66 12.13 -4.04
C SER A 22 10.68 13.15 -3.47
N PHE A 23 9.53 13.32 -4.11
CA PHE A 23 8.48 14.21 -3.64
C PHE A 23 7.92 13.75 -2.29
N SER A 24 7.64 12.45 -2.15
CA SER A 24 7.18 11.86 -0.88
C SER A 24 8.20 12.04 0.24
N ALA A 25 9.49 11.86 -0.06
CA ALA A 25 10.56 12.09 0.92
C ALA A 25 10.58 13.54 1.42
N ILE A 26 10.41 14.52 0.52
CA ILE A 26 10.32 15.94 0.89
C ILE A 26 9.13 16.16 1.84
N LEU A 27 7.95 15.64 1.52
CA LEU A 27 6.76 15.80 2.36
C LEU A 27 6.93 15.16 3.75
N VAL A 28 7.52 13.97 3.82
CA VAL A 28 7.80 13.28 5.09
C VAL A 28 8.83 14.05 5.92
N ILE A 29 9.88 14.60 5.31
CA ILE A 29 10.89 15.40 5.98
C ILE A 29 10.25 16.69 6.52
N GLU A 30 9.46 17.40 5.72
CA GLU A 30 8.74 18.62 6.16
C GLU A 30 7.81 18.30 7.34
N ARG A 31 7.10 17.17 7.27
CA ARG A 31 6.23 16.71 8.34
C ARG A 31 7.01 16.42 9.62
N TYR A 32 8.14 15.72 9.51
CA TYR A 32 9.04 15.46 10.64
C TYR A 32 9.57 16.76 11.27
N LEU A 33 9.98 17.72 10.45
CA LEU A 33 10.44 19.03 10.92
C LEU A 33 9.33 19.82 11.61
N GLN A 34 8.08 19.71 11.15
CA GLN A 34 6.92 20.29 11.82
C GLN A 34 6.75 19.73 13.24
N TYR A 35 6.83 18.42 13.42
CA TYR A 35 6.81 17.77 14.73
C TYR A 35 7.93 18.28 15.65
N ALA A 36 9.14 18.39 15.11
CA ALA A 36 10.29 18.84 15.88
C ALA A 36 10.21 20.32 16.29
N ARG A 37 9.61 21.17 15.45
CA ARG A 37 9.49 22.63 15.71
C ARG A 37 8.35 22.99 16.65
N HIS A 38 7.26 22.20 16.67
CA HIS A 38 6.03 22.52 17.40
C HIS A 38 5.56 21.37 18.31
N PRO A 39 6.39 20.86 19.23
CA PRO A 39 6.04 19.70 20.06
C PRO A 39 4.84 19.96 20.99
N ALA A 40 4.66 21.20 21.46
CA ALA A 40 3.53 21.57 22.31
C ALA A 40 2.19 21.52 21.55
N ASP A 41 2.16 22.01 20.31
CA ASP A 41 0.97 21.97 19.45
C ASP A 41 0.60 20.52 19.07
N VAL A 42 1.61 19.69 18.81
CA VAL A 42 1.44 18.25 18.55
C VAL A 42 0.80 17.55 19.75
N ALA A 43 1.28 17.85 20.96
CA ALA A 43 0.71 17.25 22.18
C ALA A 43 -0.73 17.74 22.44
N ALA A 44 -1.01 19.03 22.19
CA ALA A 44 -2.34 19.61 22.38
C ALA A 44 -3.37 19.15 21.33
N SER A 45 -2.93 18.83 20.11
CA SER A 45 -3.80 18.50 18.96
C SER A 45 -3.45 17.15 18.32
N SER A 46 -3.03 16.17 19.12
CA SER A 46 -2.52 14.88 18.66
C SER A 46 -3.41 14.15 17.65
N GLY A 47 -4.73 14.20 17.82
CA GLY A 47 -5.71 13.60 16.91
C GLY A 47 -5.69 14.23 15.51
N MET A 48 -5.55 15.57 15.43
CA MET A 48 -5.45 16.28 14.13
C MET A 48 -4.14 15.96 13.41
N TYR A 49 -3.04 15.84 14.17
CA TYR A 49 -1.76 15.46 13.63
C TYR A 49 -1.77 14.03 13.10
N ALA A 50 -2.34 13.08 13.87
CA ALA A 50 -2.49 11.68 13.42
C ALA A 50 -3.36 11.57 12.17
N PHE A 51 -4.46 12.33 12.08
CA PHE A 51 -5.29 12.37 10.88
C PHE A 51 -4.53 12.96 9.68
N GLY A 52 -3.71 13.99 9.89
CA GLY A 52 -2.86 14.56 8.85
C GLY A 52 -1.82 13.56 8.33
N ASP A 53 -1.25 12.75 9.22
CA ASP A 53 -0.30 11.69 8.85
C ASP A 53 -0.97 10.60 8.03
N LEU A 54 -2.16 10.14 8.44
CA LEU A 54 -2.95 9.19 7.67
C LEU A 54 -3.24 9.72 6.25
N LEU A 55 -3.65 10.99 6.11
CA LEU A 55 -3.89 11.58 4.80
C LEU A 55 -2.62 11.65 3.94
N LEU A 56 -1.47 11.97 4.54
CA LEU A 56 -0.19 11.98 3.85
C LEU A 56 0.20 10.58 3.37
N GLU A 57 0.01 9.56 4.19
CA GLU A 57 0.28 8.16 3.84
C GLU A 57 -0.61 7.68 2.69
N LEU A 58 -1.91 7.95 2.76
CA LEU A 58 -2.85 7.64 1.69
C LEU A 58 -2.50 8.37 0.38
N PHE A 59 -2.06 9.62 0.48
CA PHE A 59 -1.62 10.40 -0.68
C PHE A 59 -0.38 9.77 -1.32
N ILE A 60 0.64 9.41 -0.54
CA ILE A 60 1.86 8.76 -1.02
C ILE A 60 1.53 7.40 -1.68
N ALA A 61 0.71 6.59 -1.02
CA ALA A 61 0.29 5.29 -1.55
C ALA A 61 -0.50 5.45 -2.87
N GLY A 62 -1.40 6.43 -2.95
CA GLY A 62 -2.12 6.78 -4.18
C GLY A 62 -1.19 7.27 -5.30
N ALA A 63 -0.23 8.12 -4.98
CA ALA A 63 0.76 8.60 -5.94
C ALA A 63 1.63 7.47 -6.50
N LEU A 64 2.00 6.47 -5.68
CA LEU A 64 2.76 5.29 -6.12
C LEU A 64 1.94 4.35 -7.03
N LEU A 65 0.61 4.41 -7.00
CA LEU A 65 -0.21 3.66 -7.96
C LEU A 65 0.05 4.10 -9.41
N VAL A 66 0.30 5.38 -9.66
CA VAL A 66 0.49 5.90 -11.02
C VAL A 66 1.67 5.20 -11.73
N PRO A 67 2.92 5.23 -11.21
CA PRO A 67 4.02 4.51 -11.83
C PRO A 67 3.81 3.00 -11.84
N THR A 68 3.09 2.43 -10.85
CA THR A 68 2.75 1.00 -10.82
C THR A 68 1.84 0.63 -11.99
N LEU A 69 0.82 1.42 -12.30
CA LEU A 69 -0.05 1.20 -13.46
C LEU A 69 0.73 1.33 -14.78
N LEU A 70 1.61 2.31 -14.88
CA LEU A 70 2.49 2.45 -16.05
C LEU A 70 3.40 1.23 -16.21
N LEU A 71 4.00 0.75 -15.11
CA LEU A 71 4.80 -0.47 -15.12
C LEU A 71 4.02 -1.67 -15.65
N ILE A 72 2.81 -1.89 -15.13
CA ILE A 72 1.93 -2.99 -15.56
C ILE A 72 1.68 -2.92 -17.08
N LEU A 73 1.38 -1.74 -17.62
CA LEU A 73 1.14 -1.55 -19.05
C LEU A 73 2.37 -1.87 -19.90
N VAL A 74 3.57 -1.58 -19.40
CA VAL A 74 4.82 -1.86 -20.12
C VAL A 74 5.17 -3.35 -20.07
N ILE A 75 5.10 -3.98 -18.89
CA ILE A 75 5.55 -5.37 -18.70
C ILE A 75 4.54 -6.41 -19.16
N ARG A 76 3.25 -6.06 -19.34
CA ARG A 76 2.16 -7.01 -19.73
C ARG A 76 2.41 -7.75 -21.06
N LYS A 77 3.39 -7.30 -21.85
CA LYS A 77 3.78 -7.93 -23.11
C LYS A 77 4.76 -9.07 -22.91
N SER A 78 5.46 -9.13 -21.79
CA SER A 78 6.47 -10.14 -21.46
C SER A 78 5.94 -11.04 -20.36
N GLU A 79 5.72 -12.33 -20.66
CA GLU A 79 5.23 -13.30 -19.67
C GLU A 79 6.16 -13.43 -18.48
N ALA A 80 7.48 -13.53 -18.73
CA ALA A 80 8.48 -13.69 -17.68
C ALA A 80 8.48 -12.48 -16.71
N ALA A 81 8.55 -11.24 -17.25
CA ALA A 81 8.54 -10.03 -16.44
C ALA A 81 7.24 -9.88 -15.66
N TYR A 82 6.11 -10.17 -16.31
CA TYR A 82 4.80 -10.09 -15.66
C TYR A 82 4.61 -11.14 -14.57
N THR A 83 5.13 -12.35 -14.78
CA THR A 83 5.10 -13.42 -13.76
C THR A 83 5.95 -13.05 -12.54
N ILE A 84 7.15 -12.48 -12.73
CA ILE A 84 7.99 -12.00 -11.62
C ILE A 84 7.24 -10.92 -10.84
N TYR A 85 6.71 -9.91 -11.52
CA TYR A 85 5.91 -8.86 -10.90
C TYR A 85 4.73 -9.44 -10.10
N SER A 86 3.99 -10.41 -10.68
CA SER A 86 2.83 -11.02 -10.02
C SER A 86 3.22 -11.84 -8.78
N LYS A 87 4.41 -12.46 -8.77
CA LYS A 87 4.95 -13.14 -7.57
C LYS A 87 5.31 -12.13 -6.48
N VAL A 88 5.94 -11.02 -6.83
CA VAL A 88 6.26 -9.93 -5.87
C VAL A 88 4.98 -9.34 -5.29
N LEU A 89 3.99 -9.05 -6.15
CA LEU A 89 2.70 -8.54 -5.71
C LEU A 89 2.00 -9.51 -4.76
N LEU A 90 2.01 -10.83 -5.06
CA LEU A 90 1.46 -11.86 -4.19
C LEU A 90 2.20 -11.91 -2.84
N ALA A 91 3.54 -11.83 -2.83
CA ALA A 91 4.32 -11.82 -1.59
C ALA A 91 3.96 -10.59 -0.71
N ILE A 92 3.81 -9.42 -1.33
CA ILE A 92 3.34 -8.21 -0.66
C ILE A 92 1.91 -8.42 -0.13
N SER A 93 1.00 -8.98 -0.93
CA SER A 93 -0.40 -9.21 -0.53
C SER A 93 -0.51 -10.21 0.62
N LEU A 94 0.34 -11.24 0.67
CA LEU A 94 0.37 -12.19 1.79
C LEU A 94 0.84 -11.58 3.11
N SER A 95 1.54 -10.45 3.08
CA SER A 95 1.89 -9.73 4.31
C SER A 95 0.68 -9.09 5.00
N ALA A 96 -0.44 -8.84 4.30
CA ALA A 96 -1.64 -8.26 4.91
C ALA A 96 -2.32 -9.20 5.92
N PRO A 97 -2.68 -10.45 5.58
CA PRO A 97 -3.24 -11.38 6.56
C PRO A 97 -2.25 -11.69 7.69
N LEU A 98 -0.94 -11.69 7.42
CA LEU A 98 0.08 -11.85 8.44
C LEU A 98 0.08 -10.67 9.42
N SER A 99 0.05 -9.43 8.93
CA SER A 99 -0.02 -8.22 9.75
C SER A 99 -1.31 -8.19 10.59
N PHE A 100 -2.45 -8.56 9.98
CA PHE A 100 -3.71 -8.68 10.70
C PHE A 100 -3.64 -9.72 11.82
N GLY A 101 -3.11 -10.91 11.55
CA GLY A 101 -2.92 -11.96 12.55
C GLY A 101 -2.01 -11.53 13.70
N LEU A 102 -0.92 -10.80 13.40
CA LEU A 102 -0.03 -10.25 14.43
C LEU A 102 -0.74 -9.21 15.31
N LEU A 103 -1.58 -8.36 14.75
CA LEU A 103 -2.37 -7.38 15.52
C LEU A 103 -3.43 -8.02 16.41
N CYS A 104 -3.86 -9.25 16.13
CA CYS A 104 -4.74 -10.00 17.02
C CYS A 104 -4.02 -10.49 18.30
N ILE A 105 -2.69 -10.39 18.37
CA ILE A 105 -1.90 -10.74 19.54
C ILE A 105 -1.87 -9.54 20.50
N PRO A 106 -2.38 -9.64 21.74
CA PRO A 106 -2.48 -8.50 22.67
C PRO A 106 -1.16 -7.78 22.93
N THR A 107 -0.05 -8.50 23.00
CA THR A 107 1.29 -7.90 23.21
C THR A 107 1.77 -7.03 22.05
N VAL A 108 1.26 -7.25 20.84
CA VAL A 108 1.59 -6.45 19.64
C VAL A 108 0.65 -5.25 19.52
N SER A 109 -0.64 -5.45 19.80
CA SER A 109 -1.65 -4.40 19.64
C SER A 109 -1.67 -3.37 20.77
N SER A 110 -1.30 -3.76 22.01
CA SER A 110 -1.32 -2.87 23.18
C SER A 110 0.02 -2.20 23.49
N GLY A 111 1.11 -2.62 22.84
CA GLY A 111 2.44 -2.08 23.09
C GLY A 111 2.80 -0.91 22.15
N PRO A 112 3.59 0.08 22.62
CA PRO A 112 4.11 1.17 21.78
C PRO A 112 5.24 0.68 20.86
N GLY A 113 5.12 -0.53 20.31
CA GLY A 113 6.17 -1.21 19.56
C GLY A 113 6.15 -0.88 18.06
N LEU A 114 7.34 -0.80 17.48
CA LEU A 114 7.53 -0.62 16.03
C LEU A 114 6.76 -1.68 15.21
N LEU A 115 6.66 -2.92 15.71
CA LEU A 115 5.98 -4.01 15.03
C LEU A 115 4.48 -3.73 14.86
N GLY A 116 3.80 -3.29 15.93
CA GLY A 116 2.37 -2.92 15.88
C GLY A 116 2.13 -1.80 14.88
N PHE A 117 2.97 -0.76 14.91
CA PHE A 117 2.91 0.35 13.95
C PHE A 117 3.08 -0.13 12.51
N LEU A 118 4.08 -0.95 12.21
CA LEU A 118 4.29 -1.49 10.86
C LEU A 118 3.11 -2.36 10.37
N CYS A 119 2.49 -3.13 11.28
CA CYS A 119 1.32 -3.93 10.95
C CYS A 119 0.10 -3.05 10.62
N LEU A 120 -0.15 -1.98 11.40
CA LEU A 120 -1.22 -1.02 11.13
C LEU A 120 -0.98 -0.32 9.79
N TYR A 121 0.22 0.25 9.59
CA TYR A 121 0.60 0.90 8.33
C TYR A 121 0.40 -0.03 7.13
N ARG A 122 0.78 -1.32 7.26
CA ARG A 122 0.55 -2.31 6.20
C ARG A 122 -0.93 -2.48 5.85
N LEU A 123 -1.83 -2.45 6.84
CA LEU A 123 -3.27 -2.57 6.61
C LEU A 123 -3.87 -1.29 6.00
N GLU A 124 -3.37 -0.13 6.36
CA GLU A 124 -3.81 1.15 5.81
C GLU A 124 -3.55 1.27 4.29
N VAL A 125 -2.44 0.70 3.80
CA VAL A 125 -2.14 0.68 2.37
C VAL A 125 -2.81 -0.46 1.60
N SER A 126 -3.53 -1.37 2.26
CA SER A 126 -4.25 -2.50 1.63
C SER A 126 -5.22 -2.09 0.51
N PRO A 127 -5.99 -0.99 0.57
CA PRO A 127 -6.84 -0.57 -0.54
C PRO A 127 -6.06 -0.30 -1.84
N PHE A 128 -4.83 0.23 -1.73
CA PHE A 128 -3.98 0.52 -2.89
C PHE A 128 -3.35 -0.74 -3.47
N THR A 129 -2.92 -1.68 -2.61
CA THR A 129 -2.45 -3.00 -3.07
C THR A 129 -3.57 -3.81 -3.69
N LEU A 130 -4.79 -3.74 -3.16
CA LEU A 130 -5.99 -4.35 -3.75
C LEU A 130 -6.29 -3.75 -5.13
N ALA A 131 -6.23 -2.43 -5.27
CA ALA A 131 -6.40 -1.75 -6.55
C ALA A 131 -5.33 -2.19 -7.55
N ALA A 132 -4.04 -2.21 -7.15
CA ALA A 132 -2.94 -2.68 -8.00
C ALA A 132 -3.14 -4.14 -8.43
N ALA A 133 -3.59 -5.03 -7.53
CA ALA A 133 -3.89 -6.43 -7.84
C ALA A 133 -5.06 -6.56 -8.83
N GLY A 134 -6.12 -5.78 -8.65
CA GLY A 134 -7.28 -5.71 -9.55
C GLY A 134 -6.88 -5.27 -10.97
N PHE A 135 -6.14 -4.17 -11.08
CA PHE A 135 -5.61 -3.71 -12.36
C PHE A 135 -4.67 -4.72 -13.00
N SER A 136 -3.78 -5.33 -12.20
CA SER A 136 -2.86 -6.35 -12.69
C SER A 136 -3.62 -7.54 -13.26
N ARG A 137 -4.67 -8.00 -12.58
CA ARG A 137 -5.52 -9.09 -13.06
C ARG A 137 -6.22 -8.73 -14.39
N GLY A 138 -6.77 -7.52 -14.49
CA GLY A 138 -7.42 -7.03 -15.71
C GLY A 138 -6.45 -6.88 -16.89
N ALA A 139 -5.20 -6.47 -16.63
CA ALA A 139 -4.16 -6.30 -17.64
C ALA A 139 -3.46 -7.61 -18.04
N ALA A 140 -3.57 -8.66 -17.23
CA ALA A 140 -2.87 -9.93 -17.43
C ALA A 140 -3.38 -10.66 -18.68
N ARG A 141 -2.45 -11.01 -19.57
CA ARG A 141 -2.73 -11.77 -20.79
C ARG A 141 -2.49 -13.27 -20.64
N PHE A 142 -1.61 -13.65 -19.71
CA PHE A 142 -1.15 -15.02 -19.50
C PHE A 142 -1.85 -15.66 -18.29
N GLN A 143 -2.04 -16.98 -18.31
CA GLN A 143 -2.79 -17.71 -17.27
C GLN A 143 -2.06 -17.70 -15.92
N THR A 144 -0.72 -17.89 -15.92
CA THR A 144 0.07 -17.92 -14.68
C THR A 144 -0.03 -16.60 -13.89
N PRO A 145 0.24 -15.42 -14.48
CA PRO A 145 0.01 -14.16 -13.81
C PRO A 145 -1.43 -13.93 -13.34
N LYS A 146 -2.44 -14.35 -14.15
CA LYS A 146 -3.85 -14.23 -13.76
C LYS A 146 -4.17 -14.98 -12.48
N ARG A 147 -3.61 -16.18 -12.28
CA ARG A 147 -3.81 -16.97 -11.05
C ARG A 147 -3.11 -16.29 -9.87
N LEU A 148 -1.86 -15.85 -10.04
CA LEU A 148 -1.10 -15.20 -8.97
C LEU A 148 -1.77 -13.90 -8.51
N THR A 149 -2.21 -13.05 -9.45
CA THR A 149 -2.92 -11.80 -9.11
C THR A 149 -4.30 -12.05 -8.52
N LEU A 150 -4.98 -13.17 -8.86
CA LEU A 150 -6.21 -13.57 -8.19
C LEU A 150 -5.94 -13.91 -6.72
N PHE A 151 -4.90 -14.70 -6.42
CA PHE A 151 -4.54 -15.02 -5.03
C PHE A 151 -4.14 -13.76 -4.26
N ALA A 152 -3.41 -12.83 -4.87
CA ALA A 152 -3.09 -11.55 -4.28
C ALA A 152 -4.35 -10.75 -3.93
N LEU A 153 -5.30 -10.67 -4.86
CA LEU A 153 -6.58 -9.97 -4.68
C LEU A 153 -7.44 -10.61 -3.58
N LEU A 154 -7.48 -11.95 -3.52
CA LEU A 154 -8.20 -12.65 -2.47
C LEU A 154 -7.55 -12.44 -1.09
N ALA A 155 -6.23 -12.50 -0.99
CA ALA A 155 -5.52 -12.27 0.27
C ALA A 155 -5.78 -10.86 0.82
N GLU A 156 -5.65 -9.83 -0.02
CA GLU A 156 -5.92 -8.44 0.36
C GLU A 156 -7.41 -8.21 0.67
N GLY A 157 -8.30 -8.69 -0.22
CA GLY A 157 -9.74 -8.49 -0.09
C GLY A 157 -10.31 -9.15 1.18
N LEU A 158 -9.92 -10.39 1.46
CA LEU A 158 -10.37 -11.09 2.67
C LEU A 158 -9.82 -10.41 3.94
N THR A 159 -8.57 -9.95 3.92
CA THR A 159 -7.98 -9.22 5.05
C THR A 159 -8.71 -7.91 5.27
N LEU A 160 -8.98 -7.14 4.22
CA LEU A 160 -9.70 -5.86 4.33
C LEU A 160 -11.11 -6.06 4.89
N VAL A 161 -11.83 -7.09 4.41
CA VAL A 161 -13.16 -7.45 4.95
C VAL A 161 -13.06 -7.82 6.43
N ALA A 162 -12.06 -8.61 6.84
CA ALA A 162 -11.87 -8.98 8.24
C ALA A 162 -11.59 -7.76 9.13
N VAL A 163 -10.74 -6.82 8.68
CA VAL A 163 -10.44 -5.56 9.39
C VAL A 163 -11.70 -4.72 9.55
N VAL A 164 -12.44 -4.48 8.47
CA VAL A 164 -13.65 -3.66 8.49
C VAL A 164 -14.73 -4.30 9.36
N SER A 165 -14.91 -5.62 9.27
CA SER A 165 -15.86 -6.35 10.11
C SER A 165 -15.48 -6.28 11.58
N GLY A 166 -14.22 -6.48 11.93
CA GLY A 166 -13.72 -6.38 13.31
C GLY A 166 -13.95 -4.99 13.89
N PHE A 167 -13.67 -3.94 13.11
CA PHE A 167 -13.95 -2.56 13.52
C PHE A 167 -15.44 -2.30 13.73
N ALA A 168 -16.31 -2.75 12.81
CA ALA A 168 -17.75 -2.59 12.91
C ALA A 168 -18.30 -3.29 14.18
N PHE A 169 -17.86 -4.51 14.49
CA PHE A 169 -18.25 -5.21 15.71
C PHE A 169 -17.80 -4.49 16.97
N SER A 170 -16.59 -3.94 16.98
CA SER A 170 -16.06 -3.18 18.12
C SER A 170 -16.88 -1.90 18.40
N VAL A 171 -17.29 -1.18 17.37
CA VAL A 171 -18.11 0.03 17.49
C VAL A 171 -19.54 -0.30 17.96
N LEU A 172 -20.16 -1.33 17.40
CA LEU A 172 -21.52 -1.72 17.75
C LEU A 172 -21.62 -2.37 19.14
N GLY A 173 -20.56 -3.09 19.58
CA GLY A 173 -20.53 -3.74 20.89
C GLY A 173 -20.37 -2.78 22.08
N HIS A 174 -19.97 -1.52 21.86
CA HIS A 174 -19.85 -0.52 22.91
C HIS A 174 -21.17 0.23 23.20
N HIS A 175 -22.25 -0.06 22.48
CA HIS A 175 -23.56 0.56 22.66
C HIS A 175 -24.52 -0.28 23.51
N HIS A 176 -24.07 -1.36 24.13
CA HIS A 176 -24.80 -2.19 25.11
C HIS A 176 -24.05 -2.23 26.44
#